data_a3d36720241ba762e15944fae8f87c30
#
_entry.id   a3d36720241ba762e15944fae8f87c30
#
_cell.length_a   1.000
_cell.length_b   1.000
_cell.length_c   1.000
_cell.angle_alpha   90.00
_cell.angle_beta   90.00
_cell.angle_gamma   90.00
#
_symmetry.space_group_name_H-M   'P 1'
#
loop_
_entity.id
_entity.type
_entity.pdbx_description
1 polymer ?
#
loop_
_entity_poly.entity_id
_entity_poly.type
_entity_poly.pdbx_seq_one_letter_code
_entity_poly.pdbx_strand_id
1 'polypeptide(L)' 'MQVIINGRSTTLAEPVTVADLLREMNIEGKVAVEINREILPRSQFIQHRICNGDVLEIVHAIGGG' A
#
# COMPACT_ATOMS: atom_id res chain seq x y z
N MET A 1 9.98 10.56 -0.72
CA MET A 1 10.12 9.58 -1.81
C MET A 1 8.90 9.57 -2.70
N GLN A 2 9.08 9.18 -3.93
CA GLN A 2 8.00 9.16 -4.90
C GLN A 2 7.59 7.73 -5.18
N VAL A 3 6.28 7.51 -5.20
CA VAL A 3 5.71 6.21 -5.54
C VAL A 3 4.50 6.43 -6.42
N ILE A 4 4.00 5.36 -7.01
CA ILE A 4 2.76 5.41 -7.77
C ILE A 4 1.75 4.55 -7.03
N ILE A 5 0.61 5.14 -6.69
CA ILE A 5 -0.45 4.41 -5.97
C ILE A 5 -1.71 4.47 -6.81
N ASN A 6 -2.17 3.30 -7.25
CA ASN A 6 -3.36 3.19 -8.10
C ASN A 6 -3.28 4.14 -9.30
N GLY A 7 -2.10 4.19 -9.91
CA GLY A 7 -1.89 4.99 -11.11
C GLY A 7 -1.58 6.45 -10.86
N ARG A 8 -1.50 6.88 -9.61
CA ARG A 8 -1.23 8.28 -9.28
C ARG A 8 0.12 8.45 -8.65
N SER A 9 0.88 9.42 -9.13
CA SER A 9 2.16 9.76 -8.53
C SER A 9 1.90 10.39 -7.17
N THR A 10 2.59 9.91 -6.16
CA THR A 10 2.36 10.30 -4.78
C THR A 10 3.69 10.49 -4.07
N THR A 11 3.77 11.54 -3.26
CA THR A 11 4.97 11.79 -2.46
C THR A 11 4.72 11.29 -1.04
N LEU A 12 5.63 10.48 -0.54
CA LEU A 12 5.52 9.93 0.81
C LEU A 12 6.71 10.35 1.64
N ALA A 13 6.48 10.51 2.93
CA ALA A 13 7.55 10.76 3.88
C ALA A 13 8.27 9.44 4.15
N GLU A 14 9.54 9.51 4.46
CA GLU A 14 10.33 8.33 4.79
C GLU A 14 10.60 8.29 6.29
N PRO A 15 10.80 7.09 6.84
CA PRO A 15 10.48 5.77 6.29
C PRO A 15 9.02 5.45 6.51
N VAL A 16 8.45 4.62 5.67
CA VAL A 16 7.04 4.27 5.78
C VAL A 16 6.84 2.80 5.41
N THR A 17 6.00 2.11 6.18
CA THR A 17 5.60 0.75 5.84
C THR A 17 4.26 0.78 5.14
N VAL A 18 3.87 -0.37 4.56
CA VAL A 18 2.56 -0.48 3.94
C VAL A 18 1.46 -0.19 4.97
N ALA A 19 1.62 -0.71 6.18
CA ALA A 19 0.63 -0.46 7.23
C ALA A 19 0.52 1.04 7.54
N ASP A 20 1.65 1.73 7.59
CA ASP A 20 1.64 3.17 7.83
C ASP A 20 0.91 3.91 6.71
N LEU A 21 1.18 3.50 5.47
CA LEU A 21 0.55 4.15 4.33
C LEU A 21 -0.97 3.96 4.37
N LEU A 22 -1.42 2.75 4.65
CA LEU A 22 -2.86 2.49 4.73
C LEU A 22 -3.51 3.33 5.82
N ARG A 23 -2.82 3.50 6.94
CA ARG A 23 -3.33 4.33 8.03
C ARG A 23 -3.44 5.78 7.61
N GLU A 24 -2.42 6.29 6.93
CA GLU A 24 -2.44 7.68 6.48
C GLU A 24 -3.53 7.93 5.46
N MET A 25 -3.85 6.94 4.66
CA MET A 25 -4.90 7.06 3.65
C MET A 25 -6.29 6.78 4.22
N ASN A 26 -6.37 6.48 5.51
CA ASN A 26 -7.62 6.14 6.17
C ASN A 26 -8.28 4.91 5.55
N ILE A 27 -7.48 3.98 5.12
CA ILE A 27 -7.99 2.73 4.54
C ILE A 27 -8.06 1.69 5.63
N GLU A 28 -9.25 1.18 5.87
CA GLU A 28 -9.48 0.17 6.90
C GLU A 28 -10.18 -1.04 6.31
N GLY A 29 -10.16 -2.11 7.05
CA GLY A 29 -10.85 -3.32 6.65
C GLY A 29 -9.99 -4.20 5.76
N LYS A 30 -10.66 -4.98 4.95
CA LYS A 30 -9.96 -5.94 4.11
C LYS A 30 -9.50 -5.27 2.84
N VAL A 31 -8.21 -5.25 2.63
CA VAL A 31 -7.63 -4.70 1.43
C VAL A 31 -6.61 -5.67 0.87
N ALA A 32 -6.45 -5.65 -0.43
CA ALA A 32 -5.38 -6.37 -1.11
C ALA A 32 -4.38 -5.33 -1.60
N VAL A 33 -3.11 -5.62 -1.44
CA VAL A 33 -2.04 -4.72 -1.86
C VAL A 33 -1.10 -5.46 -2.78
N GLU A 34 -0.80 -4.86 -3.93
CA GLU A 34 0.25 -5.34 -4.81
C GLU A 34 1.36 -4.32 -4.80
N ILE A 35 2.58 -4.79 -4.80
CA ILE A 35 3.74 -3.92 -4.92
C ILE A 35 4.56 -4.45 -6.09
N ASN A 36 4.73 -3.60 -7.11
CA ASN A 36 5.49 -3.97 -8.30
C ASN A 36 4.96 -5.27 -8.89
N ARG A 37 3.63 -5.39 -8.95
CA ARG A 37 2.92 -6.51 -9.55
C ARG A 37 2.96 -7.79 -8.76
N GLU A 38 3.37 -7.73 -7.51
CA GLU A 38 3.37 -8.90 -6.64
C GLU A 38 2.45 -8.65 -5.46
N ILE A 39 1.64 -9.64 -5.15
CA ILE A 39 0.72 -9.54 -4.03
C ILE A 39 1.52 -9.58 -2.73
N LEU A 40 1.25 -8.62 -1.86
CA LEU A 40 1.89 -8.58 -0.56
C LEU A 40 0.94 -9.19 0.46
N PRO A 41 1.35 -10.26 1.15
CA PRO A 41 0.49 -10.84 2.19
C PRO A 41 0.19 -9.83 3.29
N ARG A 42 -1.03 -9.88 3.82
CA ARG A 42 -1.43 -8.94 4.88
C ARG A 42 -0.53 -9.01 6.10
N SER A 43 -0.05 -10.20 6.41
CA SER A 43 0.83 -10.37 7.56
C SER A 43 2.13 -9.59 7.43
N GLN A 44 2.46 -9.14 6.22
CA GLN A 44 3.70 -8.41 6.00
C GLN A 44 3.50 -6.91 5.88
N PHE A 45 2.29 -6.42 5.96
CA PHE A 45 2.03 -4.98 5.84
C PHE A 45 2.79 -4.19 6.88
N ILE A 46 2.89 -4.71 8.08
CA ILE A 46 3.46 -3.99 9.20
C ILE A 46 4.98 -3.88 9.11
N GLN A 47 5.60 -4.73 8.33
CA GLN A 47 7.06 -4.73 8.25
C GLN A 47 7.60 -4.42 6.86
N HIS A 48 6.76 -4.42 5.84
CA HIS A 48 7.25 -4.16 4.50
C HIS A 48 7.44 -2.67 4.28
N ARG A 49 8.67 -2.26 4.02
CA ARG A 49 9.00 -0.86 3.78
C ARG A 49 8.82 -0.53 2.31
N ILE A 50 8.18 0.60 2.06
CA ILE A 50 7.98 1.09 0.71
C ILE A 50 9.25 1.82 0.28
N CYS A 51 9.66 1.60 -0.95
CA CYS A 51 10.87 2.18 -1.50
C CYS A 51 10.53 3.18 -2.60
N ASN A 52 11.42 4.13 -2.80
CA ASN A 52 11.25 5.10 -3.85
C ASN A 52 11.08 4.40 -5.19
N GLY A 53 10.08 4.82 -5.95
CA GLY A 53 9.81 4.23 -7.25
C GLY A 53 8.86 3.04 -7.23
N ASP A 54 8.45 2.59 -6.05
CA ASP A 54 7.50 1.48 -5.99
C ASP A 54 6.17 1.83 -6.64
N VAL A 55 5.55 0.81 -7.24
CA VAL A 55 4.24 0.93 -7.85
C VAL A 55 3.29 0.06 -7.05
N LEU A 56 2.31 0.68 -6.43
CA LEU A 56 1.36 0.01 -5.56
C LEU A 56 -0.05 0.02 -6.16
N GLU A 57 -0.75 -1.09 -5.96
CA GLU A 57 -2.18 -1.17 -6.25
C GLU A 57 -2.86 -1.57 -4.96
N ILE A 58 -3.83 -0.78 -4.55
CA ILE A 58 -4.57 -1.03 -3.31
C ILE A 58 -6.04 -1.17 -3.66
N VAL A 59 -6.61 -2.32 -3.35
CA VAL A 59 -7.99 -2.62 -3.71
C VAL A 59 -8.74 -3.03 -2.46
N HIS A 60 -9.86 -2.39 -2.20
CA HIS A 60 -10.75 -2.80 -1.10
C HIS A 60 -11.49 -4.06 -1.49
N ALA A 61 -11.57 -5.00 -0.57
CA ALA A 61 -12.42 -6.16 -0.76
C ALA A 61 -13.86 -5.69 -0.58
N ILE A 62 -14.60 -5.70 -1.67
CA ILE A 62 -15.98 -5.28 -1.65
C ILE A 62 -16.86 -6.51 -1.49
N GLY A 63 -17.99 -6.30 -0.94
CA GLY A 63 -18.91 -7.39 -0.88
C GLY A 63 -18.79 -8.06 0.44
N GLY A 64 -19.33 -7.66 1.24
CA GLY A 64 -19.48 -8.09 2.54
C GLY A 64 -19.23 -9.53 2.84
N GLY A 65 -18.32 -9.89 2.45
CA GLY A 65 -18.11 -11.27 2.83
C GLY A 65 -17.05 -11.35 3.83
#